data_f0a93c47d70691ca98f7c116e5317e81
#
_entry.id   f0a93c47d70691ca98f7c116e5317e81
#
_cell.length_a   1.000
_cell.length_b   1.000
_cell.length_c   1.000
_cell.angle_alpha   90.00
_cell.angle_beta   90.00
_cell.angle_gamma   90.00
#
_symmetry.space_group_name_H-M   'P 1'
#
loop_
_entity.id
_entity.type
_entity.pdbx_description
1 polymer ?
#
loop_
_entity_poly.entity_id
_entity_poly.type
_entity_poly.pdbx_seq_one_letter_code
_entity_poly.pdbx_strand_id
1 'polypeptide(L)'
;MSEITREDMHIPKIGIVREIIQETPDVKTFRINAPDGSPLFDHMPGQCAMISVPGVGEGMFSIPSSPTNKEYMEFSIKMCGCLTSFLHSIEPGQMVTVRGPLGNHFPVESEFKGKDILVIGGGIGIAPVRSVVKYMLDHREDYGRIDVVYGARSKEDLVYYEEMSKEWPKVPNTYVHLTIDREQGGWDGPVGFVPNYVKELNFPTDKTVIMCGPPIMIKFTLAGLMELGFQKEQVYTTMELRMKCGIGKCGRCNIGSKYVCKDGPVFRFDELDELPNEY
;
A
#
# COMPACT_ATOMS: atom_id res chain seq x y z
N MET A 1 -15.72 -18.98 7.11
CA MET A 1 -15.44 -17.55 7.36
C MET A 1 -16.72 -16.94 7.92
N SER A 2 -16.71 -16.41 9.16
CA SER A 2 -17.86 -15.66 9.69
C SER A 2 -17.99 -14.37 8.88
N GLU A 3 -19.18 -14.08 8.33
CA GLU A 3 -19.44 -12.78 7.71
C GLU A 3 -19.16 -11.67 8.74
N ILE A 4 -18.20 -10.81 8.45
CA ILE A 4 -17.95 -9.61 9.27
C ILE A 4 -19.15 -8.69 9.05
N THR A 5 -19.97 -8.53 10.06
CA THR A 5 -21.14 -7.66 9.99
C THR A 5 -20.72 -6.19 9.99
N ARG A 6 -21.57 -5.26 9.49
CA ARG A 6 -21.31 -3.83 9.57
C ARG A 6 -21.13 -3.31 11.00
N GLU A 7 -21.67 -3.99 11.97
CA GLU A 7 -21.53 -3.68 13.40
C GLU A 7 -20.12 -4.01 13.89
N ASP A 8 -19.53 -5.13 13.44
CA ASP A 8 -18.18 -5.54 13.81
C ASP A 8 -17.10 -4.53 13.33
N MET A 9 -17.33 -3.87 12.20
CA MET A 9 -16.40 -2.84 11.67
C MET A 9 -16.35 -1.56 12.53
N HIS A 10 -17.30 -1.34 13.44
CA HIS A 10 -17.32 -0.18 14.33
C HIS A 10 -16.63 -0.42 15.65
N ILE A 11 -16.47 -1.67 16.05
CA ILE A 11 -15.91 -2.04 17.35
C ILE A 11 -14.38 -2.13 17.23
N PRO A 12 -13.64 -1.18 17.86
CA PRO A 12 -12.19 -1.27 17.86
C PRO A 12 -11.73 -2.50 18.65
N LYS A 13 -10.80 -3.26 18.08
CA LYS A 13 -10.12 -4.34 18.77
C LYS A 13 -8.86 -3.83 19.44
N ILE A 14 -8.52 -4.38 20.59
CA ILE A 14 -7.25 -4.10 21.27
C ILE A 14 -6.13 -4.77 20.48
N GLY A 15 -5.16 -3.97 20.05
CA GLY A 15 -3.92 -4.44 19.42
C GLY A 15 -2.73 -4.21 20.34
N ILE A 16 -1.85 -5.19 20.43
CA ILE A 16 -0.57 -5.08 21.13
C ILE A 16 0.53 -4.91 20.09
N VAL A 17 1.32 -3.86 20.22
CA VAL A 17 2.51 -3.65 19.41
C VAL A 17 3.57 -4.66 19.86
N ARG A 18 3.92 -5.62 19.00
CA ARG A 18 4.89 -6.67 19.32
C ARG A 18 6.29 -6.30 18.91
N GLU A 19 6.41 -5.64 17.76
CA GLU A 19 7.69 -5.26 17.19
C GLU A 19 7.56 -3.93 16.48
N ILE A 20 8.64 -3.16 16.46
CA ILE A 20 8.76 -1.90 15.75
C ILE A 20 10.03 -1.95 14.91
N ILE A 21 9.90 -1.81 13.60
CA ILE A 21 11.00 -1.82 12.66
C ILE A 21 11.21 -0.40 12.14
N GLN A 22 12.43 0.14 12.27
CA GLN A 22 12.78 1.41 11.64
C GLN A 22 13.07 1.16 10.17
N GLU A 23 12.21 1.64 9.29
CA GLU A 23 12.36 1.47 7.84
C GLU A 23 13.22 2.60 7.25
N THR A 24 12.86 3.84 7.57
CA THR A 24 13.55 5.06 7.14
C THR A 24 13.59 6.04 8.32
N PRO A 25 14.30 7.18 8.22
CA PRO A 25 14.32 8.15 9.32
C PRO A 25 12.93 8.61 9.79
N ASP A 26 11.92 8.60 8.91
CA ASP A 26 10.57 9.07 9.19
C ASP A 26 9.46 8.02 9.01
N VAL A 27 9.82 6.75 8.76
CA VAL A 27 8.86 5.64 8.63
C VAL A 27 9.22 4.51 9.59
N LYS A 28 8.24 4.05 10.36
CA LYS A 28 8.32 2.84 11.18
C LYS A 28 7.24 1.85 10.75
N THR A 29 7.57 0.58 10.76
CA THR A 29 6.63 -0.54 10.61
C THR A 29 6.33 -1.13 11.98
N PHE A 30 5.04 -1.20 12.32
CA PHE A 30 4.52 -1.75 13.56
C PHE A 30 3.90 -3.10 13.29
N ARG A 31 4.35 -4.16 13.98
CA ARG A 31 3.73 -5.47 14.00
C ARG A 31 2.76 -5.55 15.16
N ILE A 32 1.49 -5.75 14.86
CA ILE A 32 0.41 -5.70 15.84
C ILE A 32 -0.43 -6.97 15.75
N ASN A 33 -0.78 -7.54 16.89
CA ASN A 33 -1.75 -8.63 17.00
C ASN A 33 -2.67 -8.42 18.21
N ALA A 34 -3.65 -9.31 18.39
CA ALA A 34 -4.52 -9.30 19.55
C ALA A 34 -3.74 -9.64 20.84
N PRO A 35 -4.26 -9.36 22.04
CA PRO A 35 -3.59 -9.66 23.30
C PRO A 35 -3.21 -11.14 23.48
N ASP A 36 -4.03 -12.06 22.96
CA ASP A 36 -3.81 -13.50 22.96
C ASP A 36 -2.84 -14.00 21.88
N GLY A 37 -2.32 -13.10 21.04
CA GLY A 37 -1.40 -13.43 19.96
C GLY A 37 -2.09 -13.76 18.63
N SER A 38 -3.42 -13.82 18.57
CA SER A 38 -4.16 -14.06 17.33
C SER A 38 -4.14 -12.83 16.40
N PRO A 39 -4.43 -13.00 15.09
CA PRO A 39 -4.65 -11.88 14.19
C PRO A 39 -5.83 -11.02 14.66
N LEU A 40 -5.76 -9.71 14.41
CA LEU A 40 -6.87 -8.80 14.74
C LEU A 40 -8.13 -9.10 13.93
N PHE A 41 -7.97 -9.36 12.64
CA PHE A 41 -9.03 -9.72 11.69
C PHE A 41 -8.40 -10.22 10.39
N ASP A 42 -9.19 -10.89 9.56
CA ASP A 42 -8.79 -11.21 8.19
C ASP A 42 -8.93 -9.97 7.30
N HIS A 43 -8.05 -9.85 6.31
CA HIS A 43 -8.08 -8.75 5.35
C HIS A 43 -7.67 -9.23 3.95
N MET A 44 -7.87 -8.39 2.94
CA MET A 44 -7.41 -8.60 1.57
C MET A 44 -6.42 -7.49 1.17
N PRO A 45 -5.53 -7.74 0.18
CA PRO A 45 -4.55 -6.76 -0.25
C PRO A 45 -5.19 -5.45 -0.74
N GLY A 46 -4.70 -4.31 -0.23
CA GLY A 46 -5.22 -2.99 -0.55
C GLY A 46 -6.21 -2.43 0.48
N GLN A 47 -6.71 -3.26 1.39
CA GLN A 47 -7.55 -2.78 2.48
C GLN A 47 -6.76 -1.96 3.50
N CYS A 48 -7.52 -1.16 4.26
CA CYS A 48 -7.00 -0.29 5.30
C CYS A 48 -7.59 -0.65 6.67
N ALA A 49 -6.98 -0.11 7.72
CA ALA A 49 -7.53 -0.14 9.06
C ALA A 49 -7.37 1.23 9.75
N MET A 50 -8.25 1.51 10.69
CA MET A 50 -8.17 2.68 11.54
C MET A 50 -7.42 2.34 12.80
N ILE A 51 -6.30 3.00 13.05
CA ILE A 51 -5.58 2.90 14.33
C ILE A 51 -5.93 4.09 15.19
N SER A 52 -6.28 3.83 16.44
CA SER A 52 -6.61 4.85 17.41
C SER A 52 -5.78 4.71 18.67
N VAL A 53 -5.43 5.86 19.23
CA VAL A 53 -4.80 5.97 20.55
C VAL A 53 -5.68 6.89 21.41
N PRO A 54 -6.25 6.39 22.53
CA PRO A 54 -7.10 7.20 23.41
C PRO A 54 -6.41 8.49 23.85
N GLY A 55 -7.11 9.61 23.72
CA GLY A 55 -6.60 10.94 24.08
C GLY A 55 -5.64 11.58 23.06
N VAL A 56 -5.22 10.85 22.01
CA VAL A 56 -4.31 11.36 20.97
C VAL A 56 -5.03 11.54 19.63
N GLY A 57 -5.78 10.53 19.20
CA GLY A 57 -6.53 10.58 17.95
C GLY A 57 -6.61 9.24 17.21
N GLU A 58 -7.13 9.30 15.97
CA GLU A 58 -7.23 8.15 15.08
C GLU A 58 -6.81 8.51 13.66
N GLY A 59 -6.29 7.52 12.92
CA GLY A 59 -5.88 7.64 11.53
C GLY A 59 -6.09 6.36 10.75
N MET A 60 -6.35 6.51 9.44
CA MET A 60 -6.46 5.41 8.50
C MET A 60 -5.07 5.05 7.97
N PHE A 61 -4.75 3.76 7.97
CA PHE A 61 -3.48 3.24 7.45
C PHE A 61 -3.74 2.01 6.58
N SER A 62 -2.98 1.86 5.51
CA SER A 62 -2.95 0.64 4.74
C SER A 62 -2.38 -0.51 5.55
N ILE A 63 -2.71 -1.74 5.17
CA ILE A 63 -2.20 -2.97 5.78
C ILE A 63 -1.17 -3.58 4.82
N PRO A 64 0.15 -3.34 5.02
CA PRO A 64 1.19 -3.82 4.11
C PRO A 64 1.59 -5.28 4.31
N SER A 65 1.16 -5.94 5.38
CA SER A 65 1.35 -7.39 5.55
C SER A 65 0.52 -8.18 4.54
N SER A 66 1.03 -9.35 4.13
CA SER A 66 0.22 -10.30 3.36
C SER A 66 -0.94 -10.82 4.20
N PRO A 67 -2.14 -10.99 3.64
CA PRO A 67 -3.26 -11.64 4.34
C PRO A 67 -2.99 -13.12 4.66
N THR A 68 -1.98 -13.73 4.05
CA THR A 68 -1.52 -15.09 4.37
C THR A 68 -0.78 -15.16 5.70
N ASN A 69 -0.19 -14.04 6.14
CA ASN A 69 0.42 -13.96 7.46
C ASN A 69 -0.66 -13.95 8.55
N LYS A 70 -0.63 -14.96 9.42
CA LYS A 70 -1.59 -15.11 10.52
C LYS A 70 -0.99 -14.83 11.90
N GLU A 71 0.27 -14.40 11.97
CA GLU A 71 0.95 -14.10 13.23
C GLU A 71 0.72 -12.65 13.68
N TYR A 72 0.78 -11.72 12.75
CA TYR A 72 0.62 -10.27 13.02
C TYR A 72 0.10 -9.53 11.80
N MET A 73 -0.40 -8.34 12.03
CA MET A 73 -0.64 -7.33 10.99
C MET A 73 0.45 -6.28 11.04
N GLU A 74 0.91 -5.81 9.88
CA GLU A 74 1.85 -4.71 9.79
C GLU A 74 1.15 -3.40 9.44
N PHE A 75 1.71 -2.31 9.96
CA PHE A 75 1.31 -0.94 9.61
C PHE A 75 2.57 -0.10 9.48
N SER A 76 2.86 0.37 8.28
CA SER A 76 4.01 1.24 8.03
C SER A 76 3.56 2.68 8.01
N ILE A 77 4.03 3.43 8.98
CA ILE A 77 3.51 4.75 9.36
C ILE A 77 4.61 5.79 9.21
N LYS A 78 4.35 6.77 8.33
CA LYS A 78 5.20 7.95 8.20
C LYS A 78 4.86 8.97 9.27
N MET A 79 5.87 9.52 9.93
CA MET A 79 5.72 10.57 10.92
C MET A 79 5.36 11.90 10.24
N CYS A 80 4.11 12.36 10.39
CA CYS A 80 3.64 13.58 9.73
C CYS A 80 2.58 14.38 10.52
N GLY A 81 2.28 14.01 11.76
CA GLY A 81 1.27 14.70 12.56
C GLY A 81 1.18 14.17 13.98
N CYS A 82 0.26 14.69 14.80
CA CYS A 82 0.16 14.39 16.23
C CYS A 82 0.07 12.89 16.51
N LEU A 83 -0.89 12.19 15.89
CA LEU A 83 -1.06 10.74 16.07
C LEU A 83 0.19 9.97 15.65
N THR A 84 0.72 10.25 14.46
CA THR A 84 1.87 9.53 13.93
C THR A 84 3.14 9.81 14.72
N SER A 85 3.34 11.03 15.23
CA SER A 85 4.45 11.35 16.14
C SER A 85 4.35 10.60 17.46
N PHE A 86 3.11 10.48 18.01
CA PHE A 86 2.89 9.67 19.20
C PHE A 86 3.19 8.19 18.92
N LEU A 87 2.67 7.62 17.82
CA LEU A 87 2.95 6.23 17.43
C LEU A 87 4.46 5.98 17.26
N HIS A 88 5.22 6.96 16.76
CA HIS A 88 6.67 6.84 16.66
C HIS A 88 7.40 6.86 18.01
N SER A 89 6.75 7.30 19.09
CA SER A 89 7.31 7.31 20.45
C SER A 89 6.93 6.09 21.30
N ILE A 90 6.01 5.24 20.82
CA ILE A 90 5.60 4.05 21.59
C ILE A 90 6.66 2.94 21.51
N GLU A 91 6.57 2.01 22.45
CA GLU A 91 7.46 0.87 22.58
C GLU A 91 6.70 -0.46 22.39
N PRO A 92 7.40 -1.55 22.05
CA PRO A 92 6.80 -2.89 22.08
C PRO A 92 6.13 -3.19 23.43
N GLY A 93 4.98 -3.85 23.39
CA GLY A 93 4.12 -4.14 24.54
C GLY A 93 3.02 -3.10 24.77
N GLN A 94 3.11 -1.94 24.17
CA GLN A 94 2.05 -0.91 24.32
C GLN A 94 0.80 -1.24 23.48
N MET A 95 -0.33 -0.72 23.93
CA MET A 95 -1.65 -0.96 23.34
C MET A 95 -2.05 0.16 22.40
N VAL A 96 -2.66 -0.23 21.29
CA VAL A 96 -3.43 0.63 20.40
C VAL A 96 -4.80 0.00 20.17
N THR A 97 -5.74 0.72 19.62
CA THR A 97 -6.97 0.09 19.14
C THR A 97 -7.02 0.13 17.62
N VAL A 98 -7.49 -0.95 17.03
CA VAL A 98 -7.54 -1.12 15.57
C VAL A 98 -8.92 -1.59 15.15
N ARG A 99 -9.52 -0.92 14.18
CA ARG A 99 -10.77 -1.37 13.56
C ARG A 99 -10.63 -1.50 12.06
N GLY A 100 -11.16 -2.59 11.53
CA GLY A 100 -11.06 -2.97 10.13
C GLY A 100 -11.56 -4.41 9.91
N PRO A 101 -11.34 -4.96 8.71
CA PRO A 101 -10.77 -4.30 7.54
C PRO A 101 -11.74 -3.27 6.94
N LEU A 102 -11.20 -2.23 6.32
CA LEU A 102 -11.99 -1.14 5.73
C LEU A 102 -11.63 -0.96 4.24
N GLY A 103 -12.64 -0.58 3.46
CA GLY A 103 -12.49 -0.38 2.01
C GLY A 103 -12.55 -1.67 1.19
N ASN A 104 -12.52 -1.50 -0.13
CA ASN A 104 -12.38 -2.59 -1.09
C ASN A 104 -10.91 -3.08 -1.16
N HIS A 105 -10.62 -3.99 -2.08
CA HIS A 105 -9.30 -4.61 -2.23
C HIS A 105 -8.92 -4.78 -3.70
N PHE A 106 -7.65 -5.03 -3.97
CA PHE A 106 -7.20 -5.41 -5.30
C PHE A 106 -7.78 -6.79 -5.70
N PRO A 107 -8.18 -6.98 -6.96
CA PRO A 107 -8.79 -8.23 -7.43
C PRO A 107 -7.76 -9.34 -7.70
N VAL A 108 -6.93 -9.63 -6.67
CA VAL A 108 -5.80 -10.57 -6.77
C VAL A 108 -6.25 -12.01 -7.03
N GLU A 109 -7.42 -12.40 -6.54
CA GLU A 109 -7.96 -13.76 -6.69
C GLU A 109 -8.71 -13.97 -8.01
N SER A 110 -8.96 -12.91 -8.77
CA SER A 110 -9.78 -12.95 -9.99
C SER A 110 -9.04 -12.34 -11.18
N GLU A 111 -9.06 -11.02 -11.33
CA GLU A 111 -8.59 -10.33 -12.53
C GLU A 111 -7.07 -10.38 -12.72
N PHE A 112 -6.30 -10.53 -11.63
CA PHE A 112 -4.83 -10.56 -11.68
C PHE A 112 -4.26 -11.96 -11.91
N LYS A 113 -5.05 -13.03 -11.70
CA LYS A 113 -4.58 -14.40 -11.93
C LYS A 113 -4.18 -14.65 -13.37
N GLY A 114 -3.04 -15.30 -13.56
CA GLY A 114 -2.47 -15.61 -14.87
C GLY A 114 -1.88 -14.41 -15.61
N LYS A 115 -1.90 -13.20 -15.02
CA LYS A 115 -1.38 -11.99 -15.67
C LYS A 115 0.06 -11.72 -15.29
N ASP A 116 0.75 -11.05 -16.20
CA ASP A 116 1.99 -10.35 -15.90
C ASP A 116 1.66 -9.04 -15.19
N ILE A 117 2.37 -8.75 -14.11
CA ILE A 117 2.06 -7.63 -13.22
C ILE A 117 3.22 -6.63 -13.19
N LEU A 118 2.89 -5.35 -13.29
CA LEU A 118 3.81 -4.24 -13.09
C LEU A 118 3.35 -3.43 -11.88
N VAL A 119 4.11 -3.48 -10.80
CA VAL A 119 3.86 -2.70 -9.58
C VAL A 119 4.75 -1.47 -9.58
N ILE A 120 4.16 -0.28 -9.38
CA ILE A 120 4.90 0.99 -9.38
C ILE A 120 4.63 1.69 -8.06
N GLY A 121 5.69 1.89 -7.27
CA GLY A 121 5.63 2.53 -5.97
C GLY A 121 6.46 3.81 -5.88
N GLY A 122 6.01 4.77 -5.07
CA GLY A 122 6.79 5.97 -4.75
C GLY A 122 6.72 6.34 -3.28
N GLY A 123 7.88 6.45 -2.62
CA GLY A 123 7.97 6.75 -1.20
C GLY A 123 7.13 5.78 -0.36
N ILE A 124 6.36 6.29 0.62
CA ILE A 124 5.50 5.45 1.48
C ILE A 124 4.35 4.78 0.71
N GLY A 125 4.05 5.22 -0.52
CA GLY A 125 3.06 4.57 -1.39
C GLY A 125 3.40 3.11 -1.76
N ILE A 126 4.60 2.64 -1.47
CA ILE A 126 4.93 1.22 -1.58
C ILE A 126 4.17 0.37 -0.54
N ALA A 127 3.80 0.92 0.61
CA ALA A 127 3.15 0.17 1.68
C ALA A 127 1.77 -0.42 1.29
N PRO A 128 0.82 0.33 0.69
CA PRO A 128 -0.43 -0.26 0.21
C PRO A 128 -0.26 -1.38 -0.80
N VAL A 129 0.71 -1.28 -1.69
CA VAL A 129 0.94 -2.26 -2.76
C VAL A 129 1.85 -3.42 -2.33
N ARG A 130 2.59 -3.28 -1.22
CA ARG A 130 3.41 -4.37 -0.66
C ARG A 130 2.56 -5.59 -0.31
N SER A 131 1.37 -5.39 0.27
CA SER A 131 0.47 -6.51 0.58
C SER A 131 0.07 -7.29 -0.67
N VAL A 132 -0.11 -6.61 -1.80
CA VAL A 132 -0.40 -7.23 -3.10
C VAL A 132 0.80 -8.05 -3.58
N VAL A 133 1.99 -7.45 -3.57
CA VAL A 133 3.22 -8.15 -3.98
C VAL A 133 3.42 -9.39 -3.11
N LYS A 134 3.39 -9.25 -1.78
CA LYS A 134 3.58 -10.39 -0.87
C LYS A 134 2.53 -11.48 -1.09
N TYR A 135 1.26 -11.12 -1.26
CA TYR A 135 0.22 -12.08 -1.58
C TYR A 135 0.53 -12.86 -2.87
N MET A 136 0.96 -12.15 -3.93
CA MET A 136 1.34 -12.79 -5.19
C MET A 136 2.60 -13.66 -5.07
N LEU A 137 3.56 -13.29 -4.22
CA LEU A 137 4.74 -14.10 -3.94
C LEU A 137 4.38 -15.38 -3.16
N ASP A 138 3.42 -15.29 -2.22
CA ASP A 138 2.92 -16.45 -1.45
C ASP A 138 2.10 -17.41 -2.33
N HIS A 139 1.51 -16.92 -3.43
CA HIS A 139 0.75 -17.70 -4.43
C HIS A 139 1.43 -17.64 -5.80
N ARG A 140 2.74 -17.81 -5.84
CA ARG A 140 3.59 -17.49 -6.98
C ARG A 140 3.14 -18.11 -8.31
N GLU A 141 2.62 -19.34 -8.25
CA GLU A 141 2.20 -20.10 -9.43
C GLU A 141 0.93 -19.55 -10.09
N ASP A 142 0.16 -18.75 -9.36
CA ASP A 142 -1.08 -18.13 -9.85
C ASP A 142 -0.82 -16.91 -10.77
N TYR A 143 0.41 -16.42 -10.87
CA TYR A 143 0.72 -15.17 -11.57
C TYR A 143 1.85 -15.36 -12.59
N GLY A 144 1.84 -14.54 -13.61
CA GLY A 144 2.92 -14.43 -14.57
C GLY A 144 4.16 -13.71 -14.02
N ARG A 145 4.85 -12.95 -14.82
CA ARG A 145 6.00 -12.15 -14.42
C ARG A 145 5.58 -10.98 -13.54
N ILE A 146 6.29 -10.78 -12.45
CA ILE A 146 6.09 -9.64 -11.53
C ILE A 146 7.29 -8.71 -11.65
N ASP A 147 7.06 -7.49 -12.09
CA ASP A 147 8.04 -6.41 -12.08
C ASP A 147 7.61 -5.36 -11.04
N VAL A 148 8.52 -4.97 -10.15
CA VAL A 148 8.31 -3.93 -9.15
C VAL A 148 9.25 -2.78 -9.44
N VAL A 149 8.71 -1.62 -9.80
CA VAL A 149 9.46 -0.36 -9.95
C VAL A 149 9.19 0.49 -8.71
N TYR A 150 10.24 0.84 -7.98
CA TYR A 150 10.08 1.64 -6.78
C TYR A 150 11.14 2.73 -6.69
N GLY A 151 10.70 3.91 -6.32
CA GLY A 151 11.59 5.05 -6.13
C GLY A 151 11.33 5.85 -4.88
N ALA A 152 12.40 6.46 -4.37
CA ALA A 152 12.37 7.37 -3.23
C ALA A 152 13.34 8.54 -3.45
N ARG A 153 13.33 9.53 -2.57
CA ARG A 153 14.22 10.71 -2.69
C ARG A 153 15.70 10.36 -2.55
N SER A 154 16.00 9.39 -1.70
CA SER A 154 17.34 8.92 -1.40
C SER A 154 17.32 7.43 -1.06
N LYS A 155 18.49 6.81 -0.93
CA LYS A 155 18.62 5.41 -0.50
C LYS A 155 18.03 5.18 0.89
N GLU A 156 18.25 6.11 1.81
CA GLU A 156 17.74 6.03 3.18
C GLU A 156 16.21 6.20 3.26
N ASP A 157 15.58 6.76 2.22
CA ASP A 157 14.14 6.92 2.11
C ASP A 157 13.45 5.69 1.46
N LEU A 158 14.20 4.68 1.02
CA LEU A 158 13.66 3.43 0.47
C LEU A 158 13.10 2.55 1.58
N VAL A 159 11.78 2.55 1.72
CA VAL A 159 11.04 1.67 2.66
C VAL A 159 11.16 0.21 2.20
N TYR A 160 11.36 -0.74 3.11
CA TYR A 160 11.54 -2.17 2.82
C TYR A 160 12.74 -2.48 1.90
N TYR A 161 13.79 -1.68 1.96
CA TYR A 161 14.93 -1.81 1.05
C TYR A 161 15.56 -3.21 1.07
N GLU A 162 15.74 -3.80 2.25
CA GLU A 162 16.35 -5.13 2.41
C GLU A 162 15.46 -6.22 1.77
N GLU A 163 14.15 -6.15 2.00
CA GLU A 163 13.19 -7.10 1.44
C GLU A 163 13.19 -7.03 -0.10
N MET A 164 13.10 -5.82 -0.66
CA MET A 164 13.05 -5.60 -2.10
C MET A 164 14.36 -5.88 -2.81
N SER A 165 15.50 -5.57 -2.19
CA SER A 165 16.81 -5.78 -2.82
C SER A 165 17.36 -7.18 -2.67
N LYS A 166 16.99 -7.92 -1.60
CA LYS A 166 17.60 -9.21 -1.26
C LYS A 166 16.64 -10.39 -1.26
N GLU A 167 15.36 -10.19 -0.98
CA GLU A 167 14.42 -11.30 -0.82
C GLU A 167 13.54 -11.52 -2.06
N TRP A 168 12.85 -10.49 -2.52
CA TRP A 168 11.96 -10.61 -3.67
C TRP A 168 12.65 -11.08 -4.96
N PRO A 169 13.88 -10.63 -5.29
CA PRO A 169 14.56 -11.11 -6.50
C PRO A 169 14.96 -12.59 -6.46
N LYS A 170 14.91 -13.25 -5.29
CA LYS A 170 15.14 -14.70 -5.18
C LYS A 170 13.93 -15.52 -5.61
N VAL A 171 12.75 -14.90 -5.63
CA VAL A 171 11.51 -15.59 -6.02
C VAL A 171 11.46 -15.65 -7.57
N PRO A 172 11.22 -16.82 -8.16
CA PRO A 172 11.19 -16.96 -9.61
C PRO A 172 10.26 -15.98 -10.30
N ASN A 173 10.64 -15.48 -11.49
CA ASN A 173 9.87 -14.51 -12.28
C ASN A 173 9.49 -13.21 -11.55
N THR A 174 10.32 -12.79 -10.59
CA THR A 174 10.13 -11.56 -9.82
C THR A 174 11.35 -10.67 -9.99
N TYR A 175 11.12 -9.43 -10.42
CA TYR A 175 12.16 -8.47 -10.75
C TYR A 175 11.89 -7.16 -10.03
N VAL A 176 12.92 -6.59 -9.41
CA VAL A 176 12.82 -5.34 -8.65
C VAL A 176 13.75 -4.30 -9.29
N HIS A 177 13.19 -3.14 -9.58
CA HIS A 177 13.84 -2.00 -10.20
C HIS A 177 13.75 -0.80 -9.25
N LEU A 178 14.86 -0.53 -8.55
CA LEU A 178 14.94 0.58 -7.58
C LEU A 178 15.57 1.81 -8.22
N THR A 179 15.08 2.99 -7.86
CA THR A 179 15.66 4.28 -8.28
C THR A 179 15.62 5.28 -7.13
N ILE A 180 16.53 6.26 -7.15
CA ILE A 180 16.48 7.40 -6.25
C ILE A 180 16.47 8.71 -7.06
N ASP A 181 15.88 9.77 -6.51
CA ASP A 181 15.67 11.02 -7.25
C ASP A 181 16.98 11.75 -7.60
N ARG A 182 18.04 11.56 -6.80
CA ARG A 182 19.32 12.29 -6.92
C ARG A 182 20.49 11.37 -6.68
N GLU A 183 21.60 11.66 -7.36
CA GLU A 183 22.89 11.00 -7.09
C GLU A 183 23.26 11.09 -5.61
N GLN A 184 23.74 9.99 -5.07
CA GLN A 184 24.13 9.86 -3.68
C GLN A 184 25.28 8.86 -3.53
N GLY A 185 26.26 9.19 -2.67
CA GLY A 185 27.34 8.27 -2.35
C GLY A 185 26.82 6.96 -1.74
N GLY A 186 27.34 5.82 -2.21
CA GLY A 186 26.90 4.50 -1.76
C GLY A 186 25.60 4.00 -2.42
N TRP A 187 25.19 4.63 -3.50
CA TRP A 187 24.13 4.15 -4.41
C TRP A 187 24.74 3.89 -5.79
N ASP A 188 24.67 2.64 -6.24
CA ASP A 188 25.19 2.20 -7.54
C ASP A 188 24.04 1.89 -8.54
N GLY A 189 22.80 2.12 -8.12
CA GLY A 189 21.60 1.88 -8.94
C GLY A 189 21.22 3.08 -9.82
N PRO A 190 20.13 2.96 -10.57
CA PRO A 190 19.57 4.04 -11.38
C PRO A 190 19.21 5.28 -10.57
N VAL A 191 19.37 6.45 -11.21
CA VAL A 191 19.05 7.76 -10.63
C VAL A 191 18.04 8.46 -11.55
N GLY A 192 16.90 8.84 -11.00
CA GLY A 192 15.84 9.55 -11.71
C GLY A 192 14.48 9.33 -11.08
N PHE A 193 13.51 10.14 -11.49
CA PHE A 193 12.14 10.01 -11.02
C PHE A 193 11.46 8.78 -11.60
N VAL A 194 10.63 8.13 -10.80
CA VAL A 194 9.88 6.91 -11.16
C VAL A 194 9.20 7.00 -12.54
N PRO A 195 8.49 8.10 -12.92
CA PRO A 195 7.87 8.20 -14.23
C PRO A 195 8.84 8.05 -15.41
N ASN A 196 10.02 8.65 -15.30
CA ASN A 196 11.04 8.56 -16.34
C ASN A 196 11.65 7.15 -16.39
N TYR A 197 11.93 6.59 -15.22
CA TYR A 197 12.50 5.25 -15.12
C TYR A 197 11.57 4.17 -15.68
N VAL A 198 10.25 4.28 -15.45
CA VAL A 198 9.25 3.41 -16.07
C VAL A 198 9.30 3.48 -17.60
N LYS A 199 9.43 4.69 -18.17
CA LYS A 199 9.58 4.87 -19.62
C LYS A 199 10.88 4.25 -20.17
N GLU A 200 11.99 4.40 -19.46
CA GLU A 200 13.29 3.83 -19.83
C GLU A 200 13.26 2.29 -19.85
N LEU A 201 12.60 1.68 -18.85
CA LEU A 201 12.46 0.23 -18.75
C LEU A 201 11.56 -0.36 -19.84
N ASN A 202 10.68 0.43 -20.43
CA ASN A 202 9.86 0.12 -21.60
C ASN A 202 9.20 -1.27 -21.55
N PHE A 203 8.37 -1.49 -20.56
CA PHE A 203 7.68 -2.76 -20.32
C PHE A 203 6.70 -3.14 -21.46
N PRO A 204 6.47 -4.45 -21.71
CA PRO A 204 5.37 -4.92 -22.55
C PRO A 204 4.03 -4.39 -22.05
N THR A 205 3.15 -4.00 -22.98
CA THR A 205 1.88 -3.28 -22.66
C THR A 205 0.72 -4.21 -22.34
N ASP A 206 0.94 -5.51 -22.28
CA ASP A 206 -0.06 -6.52 -21.87
C ASP A 206 -0.13 -6.77 -20.37
N LYS A 207 0.69 -6.04 -19.59
CA LYS A 207 0.72 -6.16 -18.13
C LYS A 207 -0.45 -5.46 -17.46
N THR A 208 -0.91 -6.04 -16.35
CA THR A 208 -1.72 -5.30 -15.37
C THR A 208 -0.81 -4.42 -14.54
N VAL A 209 -1.16 -3.16 -14.40
CA VAL A 209 -0.37 -2.17 -13.66
C VAL A 209 -1.04 -1.83 -12.33
N ILE A 210 -0.26 -1.82 -11.26
CA ILE A 210 -0.69 -1.40 -9.92
C ILE A 210 0.21 -0.26 -9.49
N MET A 211 -0.35 0.91 -9.18
CA MET A 211 0.48 2.05 -8.83
C MET A 211 -0.03 2.79 -7.59
N CYS A 212 0.92 3.18 -6.73
CA CYS A 212 0.63 4.01 -5.57
C CYS A 212 1.82 4.91 -5.23
N GLY A 213 1.55 6.16 -4.88
CA GLY A 213 2.58 7.13 -4.53
C GLY A 213 2.06 8.56 -4.50
N PRO A 214 2.93 9.56 -4.46
CA PRO A 214 2.54 10.95 -4.50
C PRO A 214 1.69 11.29 -5.75
N PRO A 215 0.67 12.15 -5.64
CA PRO A 215 -0.22 12.48 -6.77
C PRO A 215 0.52 12.94 -8.03
N ILE A 216 1.59 13.72 -7.85
CA ILE A 216 2.41 14.19 -8.98
C ILE A 216 3.13 13.03 -9.70
N MET A 217 3.63 12.03 -8.95
CA MET A 217 4.24 10.83 -9.53
C MET A 217 3.18 10.03 -10.30
N ILE A 218 2.03 9.78 -9.70
CA ILE A 218 0.91 9.05 -10.33
C ILE A 218 0.53 9.70 -11.65
N LYS A 219 0.33 11.03 -11.66
CA LYS A 219 -0.03 11.81 -12.85
C LYS A 219 0.97 11.62 -13.99
N PHE A 220 2.26 11.77 -13.74
CA PHE A 220 3.28 11.65 -14.78
C PHE A 220 3.54 10.20 -15.18
N THR A 221 3.44 9.25 -14.25
CA THR A 221 3.55 7.83 -14.55
C THR A 221 2.41 7.37 -15.46
N LEU A 222 1.17 7.76 -15.13
CA LEU A 222 0.02 7.44 -15.98
C LEU A 222 0.18 8.01 -17.40
N ALA A 223 0.56 9.28 -17.52
CA ALA A 223 0.82 9.88 -18.83
C ALA A 223 1.88 9.09 -19.61
N GLY A 224 2.98 8.70 -18.94
CA GLY A 224 4.03 7.89 -19.54
C GLY A 224 3.57 6.50 -19.97
N LEU A 225 2.74 5.84 -19.17
CA LEU A 225 2.16 4.54 -19.52
C LEU A 225 1.25 4.65 -20.75
N MET A 226 0.42 5.70 -20.83
CA MET A 226 -0.42 5.94 -22.02
C MET A 226 0.41 6.19 -23.28
N GLU A 227 1.52 6.95 -23.18
CA GLU A 227 2.45 7.17 -24.29
C GLU A 227 3.12 5.85 -24.74
N LEU A 228 3.38 4.91 -23.83
CA LEU A 228 3.91 3.58 -24.13
C LEU A 228 2.85 2.63 -24.72
N GLY A 229 1.56 2.99 -24.70
CA GLY A 229 0.47 2.20 -25.26
C GLY A 229 -0.36 1.38 -24.26
N PHE A 230 -0.14 1.53 -22.95
CA PHE A 230 -1.03 0.95 -21.95
C PHE A 230 -2.42 1.60 -22.00
N GLN A 231 -3.42 0.86 -21.56
CA GLN A 231 -4.80 1.35 -21.45
C GLN A 231 -5.16 1.60 -19.99
N LYS A 232 -6.05 2.58 -19.72
CA LYS A 232 -6.46 2.91 -18.35
C LYS A 232 -7.13 1.74 -17.61
N GLU A 233 -7.82 0.88 -18.33
CA GLU A 233 -8.47 -0.32 -17.84
C GLU A 233 -7.50 -1.37 -17.27
N GLN A 234 -6.21 -1.25 -17.60
CA GLN A 234 -5.15 -2.11 -17.07
C GLN A 234 -4.52 -1.56 -15.80
N VAL A 235 -4.81 -0.30 -15.44
CA VAL A 235 -4.08 0.43 -14.40
C VAL A 235 -4.97 0.60 -13.16
N TYR A 236 -4.50 0.07 -12.05
CA TYR A 236 -5.11 0.17 -10.73
C TYR A 236 -4.30 1.10 -9.84
N THR A 237 -4.98 1.88 -9.01
CA THR A 237 -4.34 2.77 -8.04
C THR A 237 -5.08 2.74 -6.71
N THR A 238 -4.44 3.26 -5.67
CA THR A 238 -5.11 3.56 -4.41
C THR A 238 -5.27 5.05 -4.24
N MET A 239 -6.42 5.47 -3.76
CA MET A 239 -6.69 6.87 -3.44
C MET A 239 -6.67 7.09 -1.94
N GLU A 240 -6.09 8.21 -1.53
CA GLU A 240 -6.06 8.67 -0.15
C GLU A 240 -6.84 9.97 0.00
N LEU A 241 -7.85 9.95 0.84
CA LEU A 241 -8.57 11.15 1.29
C LEU A 241 -8.68 11.17 2.81
N ARG A 242 -9.17 12.26 3.37
CA ARG A 242 -9.43 12.39 4.80
C ARG A 242 -10.57 11.47 5.25
N MET A 243 -10.26 10.17 5.39
CA MET A 243 -11.20 9.18 5.90
C MET A 243 -11.35 9.34 7.43
N LYS A 244 -12.61 9.40 7.92
CA LYS A 244 -12.93 9.49 9.35
C LYS A 244 -13.74 8.30 9.83
N CYS A 245 -14.93 8.06 9.27
CA CYS A 245 -15.74 6.93 9.70
C CYS A 245 -15.27 5.58 9.15
N GLY A 246 -14.65 5.53 7.97
CA GLY A 246 -14.21 4.31 7.30
C GLY A 246 -15.32 3.49 6.64
N ILE A 247 -16.58 3.95 6.65
CA ILE A 247 -17.78 3.16 6.27
C ILE A 247 -18.78 3.94 5.40
N GLY A 248 -18.37 5.06 4.79
CA GLY A 248 -19.23 5.84 3.89
C GLY A 248 -20.33 6.67 4.56
N LYS A 249 -20.26 6.95 5.88
CA LYS A 249 -21.31 7.71 6.61
C LYS A 249 -21.03 9.20 6.75
N CYS A 250 -19.79 9.63 6.98
CA CYS A 250 -19.49 11.01 7.36
C CYS A 250 -19.30 11.96 6.18
N GLY A 251 -19.19 11.48 4.95
CA GLY A 251 -19.00 12.29 3.75
C GLY A 251 -17.62 12.91 3.57
N ARG A 252 -16.67 12.69 4.49
CA ARG A 252 -15.35 13.35 4.45
C ARG A 252 -14.43 12.89 3.32
N CYS A 253 -14.62 11.68 2.83
CA CYS A 253 -13.82 11.06 1.76
C CYS A 253 -14.62 10.91 0.47
N ASN A 254 -15.61 11.73 0.27
CA ASN A 254 -16.42 11.65 -0.95
C ASN A 254 -15.70 12.31 -2.13
N ILE A 255 -15.80 11.68 -3.31
CA ILE A 255 -15.43 12.22 -4.61
C ILE A 255 -16.61 11.97 -5.55
N GLY A 256 -17.31 13.01 -5.96
CA GLY A 256 -18.52 12.87 -6.76
C GLY A 256 -19.53 11.93 -6.08
N SER A 257 -19.86 10.82 -6.72
CA SER A 257 -20.79 9.81 -6.21
C SER A 257 -20.15 8.72 -5.34
N LYS A 258 -18.84 8.72 -5.18
CA LYS A 258 -18.08 7.67 -4.48
C LYS A 258 -17.57 8.12 -3.10
N TYR A 259 -17.48 7.18 -2.18
CA TYR A 259 -16.79 7.36 -0.88
C TYR A 259 -15.54 6.51 -0.87
N VAL A 260 -14.35 7.09 -0.84
CA VAL A 260 -13.07 6.34 -0.91
C VAL A 260 -12.95 5.26 0.17
N CYS A 261 -13.48 5.50 1.37
CA CYS A 261 -13.45 4.52 2.46
C CYS A 261 -14.42 3.33 2.31
N LYS A 262 -15.31 3.36 1.29
CA LYS A 262 -16.33 2.32 1.08
C LYS A 262 -16.22 1.74 -0.34
N ASP A 263 -16.15 2.63 -1.35
CA ASP A 263 -16.12 2.27 -2.76
C ASP A 263 -14.67 2.07 -3.26
N GLY A 264 -13.67 2.61 -2.53
CA GLY A 264 -12.25 2.44 -2.65
C GLY A 264 -11.64 1.75 -1.40
N PRO A 265 -10.35 1.91 -1.11
CA PRO A 265 -9.41 2.88 -1.72
C PRO A 265 -8.90 2.48 -3.12
N VAL A 266 -9.10 1.24 -3.54
CA VAL A 266 -8.63 0.73 -4.82
C VAL A 266 -9.59 1.12 -5.94
N PHE A 267 -9.06 1.74 -6.99
CA PHE A 267 -9.80 2.11 -8.18
C PHE A 267 -9.01 1.75 -9.44
N ARG A 268 -9.72 1.39 -10.49
CA ARG A 268 -9.16 1.32 -11.83
C ARG A 268 -9.19 2.73 -12.46
N PHE A 269 -8.19 3.09 -13.26
CA PHE A 269 -8.07 4.47 -13.74
C PHE A 269 -9.19 4.93 -14.69
N ASP A 270 -9.79 4.04 -15.45
CA ASP A 270 -10.96 4.37 -16.27
C ASP A 270 -12.18 4.76 -15.41
N GLU A 271 -12.35 4.18 -14.23
CA GLU A 271 -13.41 4.55 -13.28
C GLU A 271 -13.24 5.96 -12.72
N LEU A 272 -11.99 6.44 -12.63
CA LEU A 272 -11.68 7.78 -12.12
C LEU A 272 -12.02 8.89 -13.12
N ASP A 273 -12.09 8.59 -14.42
CA ASP A 273 -12.49 9.57 -15.45
C ASP A 273 -13.96 10.03 -15.29
N GLU A 274 -14.79 9.22 -14.62
CA GLU A 274 -16.19 9.55 -14.32
C GLU A 274 -16.34 10.43 -13.07
N LEU A 275 -15.25 10.64 -12.32
CA LEU A 275 -15.25 11.40 -11.09
C LEU A 275 -14.78 12.85 -11.32
N PRO A 276 -15.21 13.82 -10.49
CA PRO A 276 -14.69 15.18 -10.54
C PRO A 276 -13.16 15.20 -10.34
N ASN A 277 -12.47 16.10 -11.04
CA ASN A 277 -11.01 16.31 -10.91
C ASN A 277 -10.64 16.96 -9.56
N GLU A 278 -11.05 16.36 -8.46
CA GLU A 278 -10.79 16.85 -7.10
C GLU A 278 -9.72 16.00 -6.36
N TYR A 279 -9.02 15.13 -7.09
CA TYR A 279 -7.98 14.23 -6.57
C TYR A 279 -6.60 14.47 -7.17
#